data_1cc822c2529ffd452060c08a9dacc9c6
#
_entry.id   1cc822c2529ffd452060c08a9dacc9c6
#
_cell.length_a   1.000
_cell.length_b   1.000
_cell.length_c   1.000
_cell.angle_alpha   90.00
_cell.angle_beta   90.00
_cell.angle_gamma   90.00
#
_symmetry.space_group_name_H-M   'P 1'
#
loop_
_entity.id
_entity.type
_entity.pdbx_description
1 polymer ?
#
loop_
_entity_poly.entity_id
_entity_poly.type
_entity_poly.pdbx_seq_one_letter_code
_entity_poly.pdbx_strand_id
1 'polypeptide(L)'
;IGDLCLIVAFSGIYTIYGVQDFGHIFEAIQFKHSLLGNNTWIGWLIIFGAILKSAQFPFHTWLPDTMGAPTPVSALMHAGIINGGGYLVVRLSPVLVHTPGALHMLAIVGSLTAVYASMVMLSQTSVKRALAYSTIAQMGFMLLQCGLGAFHLAILHLVAHSLYKGHAFLSCGSAVETAKKLNAKPHYAKLKPSRIWLAIGVSFAIV
;
A
#
# COMPACT_ATOMS: atom_id res chain seq x y z
N ILE A 1 -4.80 -2.13 -17.99
CA ILE A 1 -6.13 -2.45 -17.45
C ILE A 1 -6.47 -1.52 -16.28
N GLY A 2 -5.62 -1.39 -15.24
CA GLY A 2 -5.90 -0.54 -14.07
C GLY A 2 -6.20 0.93 -14.41
N ASP A 3 -5.42 1.53 -15.30
CA ASP A 3 -5.64 2.92 -15.74
C ASP A 3 -6.96 3.08 -16.51
N LEU A 4 -7.32 2.08 -17.29
CA LEU A 4 -8.61 2.05 -18.02
C LEU A 4 -9.78 2.04 -17.03
N CYS A 5 -9.72 1.22 -15.98
CA CYS A 5 -10.74 1.20 -14.93
C CYS A 5 -10.90 2.57 -14.28
N LEU A 6 -9.77 3.26 -13.99
CA LEU A 6 -9.80 4.58 -13.40
C LEU A 6 -10.36 5.64 -14.34
N ILE A 7 -9.98 5.61 -15.64
CA ILE A 7 -10.51 6.54 -16.65
C ILE A 7 -12.04 6.38 -16.76
N VAL A 8 -12.53 5.15 -16.83
CA VAL A 8 -13.97 4.89 -16.90
C VAL A 8 -14.68 5.31 -15.61
N ALA A 9 -14.08 5.08 -14.44
CA ALA A 9 -14.64 5.50 -13.17
C ALA A 9 -14.74 7.03 -13.07
N PHE A 10 -13.67 7.75 -13.43
CA PHE A 10 -13.66 9.23 -13.41
C PHE A 10 -14.60 9.83 -14.46
N SER A 11 -14.69 9.22 -15.66
CA SER A 11 -15.68 9.61 -16.66
C SER A 11 -17.11 9.41 -16.13
N GLY A 12 -17.36 8.33 -15.40
CA GLY A 12 -18.64 8.08 -14.75
C GLY A 12 -18.97 9.12 -13.67
N ILE A 13 -18.00 9.49 -12.85
CA ILE A 13 -18.17 10.57 -11.86
C ILE A 13 -18.52 11.88 -12.57
N TYR A 14 -17.78 12.21 -13.63
CA TYR A 14 -18.04 13.43 -14.40
C TYR A 14 -19.44 13.45 -15.03
N THR A 15 -19.89 12.35 -15.62
CA THR A 15 -21.24 12.28 -16.23
C THR A 15 -22.36 12.42 -15.21
N ILE A 16 -22.15 11.99 -13.97
CA ILE A 16 -23.17 12.06 -12.90
C ILE A 16 -23.19 13.42 -12.24
N TYR A 17 -22.04 14.00 -11.94
CA TYR A 17 -21.93 15.23 -11.16
C TYR A 17 -21.70 16.48 -12.01
N GLY A 18 -21.25 16.34 -13.25
CA GLY A 18 -20.99 17.44 -14.18
C GLY A 18 -19.80 18.33 -13.79
N VAL A 19 -19.00 17.93 -12.81
CA VAL A 19 -17.90 18.72 -12.24
C VAL A 19 -16.61 17.90 -12.23
N GLN A 20 -15.48 18.56 -12.39
CA GLN A 20 -14.13 17.96 -12.37
C GLN A 20 -13.37 18.23 -11.07
N ASP A 21 -13.85 19.19 -10.25
CA ASP A 21 -13.20 19.52 -9.00
C ASP A 21 -13.67 18.62 -7.86
N PHE A 22 -12.72 18.04 -7.13
CA PHE A 22 -12.99 17.14 -6.02
C PHE A 22 -13.79 17.78 -4.89
N GLY A 23 -13.60 19.10 -4.63
CA GLY A 23 -14.35 19.82 -3.60
C GLY A 23 -15.85 19.80 -3.91
N HIS A 24 -16.22 20.20 -5.12
CA HIS A 24 -17.61 20.20 -5.58
C HIS A 24 -18.21 18.79 -5.70
N ILE A 25 -17.40 17.78 -6.07
CA ILE A 25 -17.86 16.39 -6.09
C ILE A 25 -18.23 15.93 -4.68
N PHE A 26 -17.40 16.22 -3.67
CA PHE A 26 -17.66 15.81 -2.29
C PHE A 26 -18.86 16.53 -1.68
N GLU A 27 -19.05 17.82 -1.96
CA GLU A 27 -20.26 18.55 -1.60
C GLU A 27 -21.50 17.97 -2.28
N ALA A 28 -21.43 17.71 -3.58
CA ALA A 28 -22.53 17.11 -4.34
C ALA A 28 -22.93 15.72 -3.83
N ILE A 29 -21.98 14.93 -3.36
CA ILE A 29 -22.24 13.61 -2.74
C ILE A 29 -23.03 13.77 -1.44
N GLN A 30 -22.71 14.77 -0.62
CA GLN A 30 -23.44 15.04 0.63
C GLN A 30 -24.89 15.47 0.38
N PHE A 31 -25.14 16.23 -0.69
CA PHE A 31 -26.49 16.74 -1.02
C PHE A 31 -27.32 15.77 -1.87
N LYS A 32 -26.69 14.95 -2.73
CA LYS A 32 -27.35 14.05 -3.68
C LYS A 32 -27.07 12.57 -3.39
N HIS A 33 -27.31 12.16 -2.16
CA HIS A 33 -27.10 10.79 -1.69
C HIS A 33 -27.70 9.69 -2.60
N SER A 34 -28.82 9.98 -3.30
CA SER A 34 -29.56 9.03 -4.11
C SER A 34 -28.86 8.65 -5.43
N LEU A 35 -27.97 9.49 -5.97
CA LEU A 35 -27.38 9.26 -7.29
C LEU A 35 -26.27 8.20 -7.26
N LEU A 36 -25.52 8.09 -6.15
CA LEU A 36 -24.48 7.05 -5.99
C LEU A 36 -25.07 5.68 -5.71
N GLY A 37 -26.24 5.60 -5.04
CA GLY A 37 -26.89 4.34 -4.72
C GLY A 37 -27.18 3.46 -5.93
N ASN A 38 -27.46 4.07 -7.09
CA ASN A 38 -27.67 3.36 -8.36
C ASN A 38 -26.39 3.12 -9.18
N ASN A 39 -25.26 3.74 -8.81
CA ASN A 39 -24.01 3.73 -9.58
C ASN A 39 -22.84 3.10 -8.82
N THR A 40 -23.10 2.02 -8.12
CA THR A 40 -22.10 1.27 -7.32
C THR A 40 -20.92 0.77 -8.15
N TRP A 41 -21.08 0.61 -9.45
CA TRP A 41 -20.02 0.17 -10.37
C TRP A 41 -18.80 1.10 -10.37
N ILE A 42 -18.98 2.40 -10.09
CA ILE A 42 -17.87 3.37 -9.99
C ILE A 42 -16.93 2.98 -8.85
N GLY A 43 -17.49 2.68 -7.67
CA GLY A 43 -16.69 2.23 -6.53
C GLY A 43 -15.92 0.93 -6.82
N TRP A 44 -16.54 -0.01 -7.50
CA TRP A 44 -15.88 -1.25 -7.92
C TRP A 44 -14.70 -1.00 -8.87
N LEU A 45 -14.85 -0.12 -9.85
CA LEU A 45 -13.78 0.22 -10.78
C LEU A 45 -12.62 0.96 -10.10
N ILE A 46 -12.91 1.87 -9.17
CA ILE A 46 -11.88 2.57 -8.38
C ILE A 46 -11.07 1.55 -7.58
N ILE A 47 -11.74 0.65 -6.85
CA ILE A 47 -11.07 -0.36 -6.02
C ILE A 47 -10.27 -1.34 -6.88
N PHE A 48 -10.81 -1.79 -8.00
CA PHE A 48 -10.07 -2.66 -8.90
C PHE A 48 -8.82 -1.96 -9.48
N GLY A 49 -8.93 -0.70 -9.86
CA GLY A 49 -7.79 0.11 -10.26
C GLY A 49 -6.74 0.27 -9.16
N ALA A 50 -7.18 0.48 -7.90
CA ALA A 50 -6.29 0.59 -6.75
C ALA A 50 -5.55 -0.72 -6.44
N ILE A 51 -6.24 -1.87 -6.51
CA ILE A 51 -5.67 -3.21 -6.36
C ILE A 51 -4.54 -3.45 -7.36
N LEU A 52 -4.77 -3.13 -8.62
CA LEU A 52 -3.79 -3.30 -9.69
C LEU A 52 -2.56 -2.39 -9.50
N LYS A 53 -2.78 -1.13 -9.10
CA LYS A 53 -1.69 -0.16 -8.88
C LYS A 53 -0.87 -0.45 -7.62
N SER A 54 -1.47 -1.04 -6.60
CA SER A 54 -0.79 -1.36 -5.33
C SER A 54 -0.24 -2.79 -5.27
N ALA A 55 -0.05 -3.45 -6.40
CA ALA A 55 0.53 -4.80 -6.50
C ALA A 55 -0.12 -5.80 -5.52
N GLN A 56 -1.45 -5.87 -5.52
CA GLN A 56 -2.17 -6.83 -4.68
C GLN A 56 -2.30 -8.19 -5.36
N PHE A 57 -2.44 -9.24 -4.55
CA PHE A 57 -2.72 -10.58 -5.06
C PHE A 57 -4.04 -10.60 -5.87
N PRO A 58 -4.07 -11.24 -7.05
CA PRO A 58 -3.00 -11.99 -7.72
C PRO A 58 -2.05 -11.14 -8.61
N PHE A 59 -2.23 -9.84 -8.72
CA PHE A 59 -1.55 -8.94 -9.67
C PHE A 59 -0.24 -8.34 -9.12
N HIS A 60 0.43 -9.00 -8.20
CA HIS A 60 1.60 -8.47 -7.47
C HIS A 60 2.94 -8.76 -8.15
N THR A 61 2.99 -9.67 -9.11
CA THR A 61 4.25 -10.23 -9.65
C THR A 61 5.16 -9.18 -10.30
N TRP A 62 4.59 -8.15 -10.88
CA TRP A 62 5.37 -7.09 -11.52
C TRP A 62 6.31 -6.32 -10.57
N LEU A 63 5.97 -6.25 -9.27
CA LEU A 63 6.75 -5.46 -8.32
C LEU A 63 8.09 -6.13 -7.96
N PRO A 64 8.18 -7.43 -7.60
CA PRO A 64 9.44 -8.12 -7.41
C PRO A 64 10.33 -8.15 -8.66
N ASP A 65 9.76 -8.12 -9.86
CA ASP A 65 10.52 -8.12 -11.12
C ASP A 65 11.30 -6.81 -11.32
N THR A 66 10.88 -5.73 -10.68
CA THR A 66 11.58 -4.43 -10.73
C THR A 66 12.87 -4.37 -9.89
N MET A 67 13.19 -5.43 -9.15
CA MET A 67 14.36 -5.47 -8.23
C MET A 67 15.72 -5.42 -8.93
N GLY A 68 15.79 -5.59 -10.25
CA GLY A 68 16.99 -5.36 -11.06
C GLY A 68 17.42 -3.90 -11.13
N ALA A 69 16.52 -2.95 -10.83
CA ALA A 69 16.79 -1.51 -10.88
C ALA A 69 17.80 -1.06 -9.80
N PRO A 70 18.52 0.06 -10.02
CA PRO A 70 19.38 0.68 -9.01
C PRO A 70 18.61 1.01 -7.72
N THR A 71 19.32 1.03 -6.57
CA THR A 71 18.69 1.26 -5.26
C THR A 71 17.88 2.56 -5.13
N PRO A 72 18.29 3.70 -5.71
CA PRO A 72 17.46 4.92 -5.65
C PRO A 72 16.12 4.77 -6.39
N VAL A 73 16.13 4.07 -7.54
CA VAL A 73 14.92 3.81 -8.32
C VAL A 73 14.01 2.85 -7.53
N SER A 74 14.56 1.80 -6.95
CA SER A 74 13.80 0.88 -6.08
C SER A 74 13.21 1.62 -4.88
N ALA A 75 13.96 2.53 -4.25
CA ALA A 75 13.46 3.35 -3.16
C ALA A 75 12.25 4.21 -3.60
N LEU A 76 12.34 4.89 -4.74
CA LEU A 76 11.25 5.71 -5.28
C LEU A 76 10.00 4.87 -5.60
N MET A 77 10.19 3.70 -6.18
CA MET A 77 9.07 2.80 -6.50
C MET A 77 8.35 2.29 -5.25
N HIS A 78 9.11 1.80 -4.27
CA HIS A 78 8.55 1.16 -3.09
C HIS A 78 8.12 2.14 -1.99
N ALA A 79 8.70 3.33 -1.95
CA ALA A 79 8.32 4.37 -1.00
C ALA A 79 7.29 5.37 -1.56
N GLY A 80 7.19 5.48 -2.89
CA GLY A 80 6.35 6.47 -3.57
C GLY A 80 5.26 5.84 -4.43
N ILE A 81 5.63 5.32 -5.60
CA ILE A 81 4.69 4.96 -6.67
C ILE A 81 3.66 3.91 -6.23
N ILE A 82 4.09 2.90 -5.47
CA ILE A 82 3.21 1.80 -5.00
C ILE A 82 2.11 2.29 -4.06
N ASN A 83 2.33 3.40 -3.37
CA ASN A 83 1.35 3.98 -2.45
C ASN A 83 0.17 4.64 -3.18
N GLY A 84 0.29 4.86 -4.49
CA GLY A 84 -0.71 5.55 -5.30
C GLY A 84 -2.10 4.93 -5.24
N GLY A 85 -2.21 3.60 -5.19
CA GLY A 85 -3.50 2.93 -5.07
C GLY A 85 -4.16 3.16 -3.71
N GLY A 86 -3.39 3.06 -2.61
CA GLY A 86 -3.90 3.34 -1.27
C GLY A 86 -4.28 4.82 -1.09
N TYR A 87 -3.45 5.74 -1.58
CA TYR A 87 -3.78 7.16 -1.60
C TYR A 87 -5.08 7.44 -2.36
N LEU A 88 -5.26 6.80 -3.52
CA LEU A 88 -6.47 6.92 -4.32
C LEU A 88 -7.72 6.51 -3.54
N VAL A 89 -7.66 5.36 -2.86
CA VAL A 89 -8.76 4.86 -2.03
C VAL A 89 -9.08 5.83 -0.91
N VAL A 90 -8.07 6.35 -0.21
CA VAL A 90 -8.26 7.33 0.85
C VAL A 90 -8.83 8.64 0.31
N ARG A 91 -8.31 9.14 -0.81
CA ARG A 91 -8.77 10.39 -1.43
C ARG A 91 -10.21 10.30 -1.90
N LEU A 92 -10.64 9.16 -2.41
CA LEU A 92 -12.00 8.91 -2.89
C LEU A 92 -12.89 8.22 -1.85
N SER A 93 -12.48 8.21 -0.58
CA SER A 93 -13.27 7.62 0.51
C SER A 93 -14.72 8.15 0.58
N PRO A 94 -15.03 9.45 0.33
CA PRO A 94 -16.41 9.91 0.32
C PRO A 94 -17.29 9.23 -0.74
N VAL A 95 -16.70 8.83 -1.86
CA VAL A 95 -17.40 8.05 -2.91
C VAL A 95 -17.54 6.58 -2.48
N LEU A 96 -16.48 6.02 -1.91
CA LEU A 96 -16.36 4.59 -1.60
C LEU A 96 -17.22 4.16 -0.41
N VAL A 97 -17.48 5.03 0.55
CA VAL A 97 -18.36 4.76 1.70
C VAL A 97 -19.78 4.37 1.24
N HIS A 98 -20.22 4.85 0.07
CA HIS A 98 -21.52 4.50 -0.51
C HIS A 98 -21.52 3.14 -1.24
N THR A 99 -20.35 2.46 -1.30
CA THR A 99 -20.23 1.13 -1.94
C THR A 99 -19.62 0.12 -0.97
N PRO A 100 -20.32 -0.26 0.10
CA PRO A 100 -19.78 -1.12 1.17
C PRO A 100 -19.29 -2.48 0.65
N GLY A 101 -19.97 -3.06 -0.36
CA GLY A 101 -19.52 -4.31 -0.97
C GLY A 101 -18.12 -4.23 -1.59
N ALA A 102 -17.79 -3.10 -2.21
CA ALA A 102 -16.46 -2.88 -2.77
C ALA A 102 -15.40 -2.70 -1.67
N LEU A 103 -15.72 -2.02 -0.56
CA LEU A 103 -14.84 -1.91 0.61
C LEU A 103 -14.58 -3.27 1.27
N HIS A 104 -15.61 -4.11 1.43
CA HIS A 104 -15.44 -5.46 1.96
C HIS A 104 -14.51 -6.30 1.08
N MET A 105 -14.68 -6.24 -0.25
CA MET A 105 -13.75 -6.90 -1.18
C MET A 105 -12.32 -6.39 -1.00
N LEU A 106 -12.15 -5.08 -0.84
CA LEU A 106 -10.83 -4.49 -0.60
C LEU A 106 -10.20 -5.01 0.68
N ALA A 107 -10.97 -5.16 1.77
CA ALA A 107 -10.50 -5.72 3.02
C ALA A 107 -10.06 -7.18 2.86
N ILE A 108 -10.86 -7.99 2.13
CA ILE A 108 -10.53 -9.40 1.87
C ILE A 108 -9.25 -9.52 1.05
N VAL A 109 -9.15 -8.81 -0.08
CA VAL A 109 -7.96 -8.84 -0.95
C VAL A 109 -6.74 -8.33 -0.21
N GLY A 110 -6.89 -7.24 0.56
CA GLY A 110 -5.82 -6.67 1.38
C GLY A 110 -5.30 -7.65 2.43
N SER A 111 -6.18 -8.31 3.18
CA SER A 111 -5.80 -9.29 4.20
C SER A 111 -5.11 -10.52 3.60
N LEU A 112 -5.67 -11.08 2.53
CA LEU A 112 -5.06 -12.20 1.81
C LEU A 112 -3.67 -11.85 1.28
N THR A 113 -3.51 -10.66 0.70
CA THR A 113 -2.22 -10.17 0.20
C THR A 113 -1.23 -10.00 1.35
N ALA A 114 -1.65 -9.41 2.47
CA ALA A 114 -0.78 -9.20 3.62
C ALA A 114 -0.22 -10.52 4.16
N VAL A 115 -1.07 -11.52 4.35
CA VAL A 115 -0.66 -12.85 4.82
C VAL A 115 0.25 -13.53 3.79
N TYR A 116 -0.20 -13.65 2.55
CA TYR A 116 0.55 -14.30 1.48
C TYR A 116 1.94 -13.69 1.31
N ALA A 117 2.03 -12.37 1.15
CA ALA A 117 3.30 -11.70 0.90
C ALA A 117 4.24 -11.75 2.11
N SER A 118 3.72 -11.75 3.35
CA SER A 118 4.52 -11.95 4.55
C SER A 118 5.15 -13.34 4.60
N MET A 119 4.40 -14.38 4.25
CA MET A 119 4.92 -15.75 4.19
C MET A 119 6.00 -15.88 3.11
N VAL A 120 5.76 -15.33 1.93
CA VAL A 120 6.75 -15.36 0.84
C VAL A 120 8.00 -14.56 1.19
N MET A 121 7.85 -13.41 1.89
CA MET A 121 8.98 -12.60 2.37
C MET A 121 9.96 -13.42 3.20
N LEU A 122 9.47 -14.27 4.09
CA LEU A 122 10.31 -15.09 4.98
C LEU A 122 11.13 -16.15 4.22
N SER A 123 10.69 -16.56 3.04
CA SER A 123 11.38 -17.53 2.20
C SER A 123 12.42 -16.92 1.25
N GLN A 124 12.51 -15.58 1.17
CA GLN A 124 13.41 -14.92 0.23
C GLN A 124 14.85 -14.91 0.72
N THR A 125 15.78 -15.32 -0.13
CA THR A 125 17.23 -15.29 0.15
C THR A 125 17.86 -13.92 -0.18
N SER A 126 17.26 -13.15 -1.07
CA SER A 126 17.73 -11.82 -1.46
C SER A 126 17.08 -10.73 -0.62
N VAL A 127 17.89 -9.86 0.00
CA VAL A 127 17.42 -8.72 0.80
C VAL A 127 16.49 -7.81 0.01
N LYS A 128 16.83 -7.49 -1.24
CA LYS A 128 15.99 -6.66 -2.09
C LYS A 128 14.62 -7.30 -2.36
N ARG A 129 14.58 -8.61 -2.65
CA ARG A 129 13.32 -9.33 -2.87
C ARG A 129 12.50 -9.43 -1.59
N ALA A 130 13.13 -9.69 -0.45
CA ALA A 130 12.47 -9.66 0.84
C ALA A 130 11.84 -8.30 1.12
N LEU A 131 12.56 -7.19 0.85
CA LEU A 131 12.02 -5.83 0.96
C LEU A 131 10.85 -5.58 0.01
N ALA A 132 10.86 -6.13 -1.21
CA ALA A 132 9.76 -6.03 -2.16
C ALA A 132 8.50 -6.74 -1.64
N TYR A 133 8.61 -7.99 -1.20
CA TYR A 133 7.47 -8.71 -0.61
C TYR A 133 6.97 -8.08 0.68
N SER A 134 7.87 -7.54 1.50
CA SER A 134 7.50 -6.72 2.65
C SER A 134 6.67 -5.49 2.24
N THR A 135 6.97 -4.86 1.10
CA THR A 135 6.15 -3.75 0.57
C THR A 135 4.76 -4.24 0.16
N ILE A 136 4.67 -5.37 -0.55
CA ILE A 136 3.38 -5.95 -0.95
C ILE A 136 2.53 -6.26 0.29
N ALA A 137 3.12 -6.86 1.33
CA ALA A 137 2.45 -7.16 2.58
C ALA A 137 1.91 -5.89 3.27
N GLN A 138 2.74 -4.84 3.37
CA GLN A 138 2.36 -3.58 3.98
C GLN A 138 1.27 -2.84 3.19
N MET A 139 1.33 -2.88 1.86
CA MET A 139 0.25 -2.34 1.02
C MET A 139 -1.04 -3.14 1.19
N GLY A 140 -0.97 -4.47 1.32
CA GLY A 140 -2.13 -5.30 1.65
C GLY A 140 -2.76 -4.89 2.98
N PHE A 141 -1.94 -4.70 4.00
CA PHE A 141 -2.41 -4.25 5.31
C PHE A 141 -3.03 -2.84 5.27
N MET A 142 -2.43 -1.92 4.51
CA MET A 142 -3.00 -0.58 4.30
C MET A 142 -4.37 -0.64 3.60
N LEU A 143 -4.52 -1.48 2.57
CA LEU A 143 -5.80 -1.64 1.89
C LEU A 143 -6.84 -2.35 2.76
N LEU A 144 -6.43 -3.25 3.65
CA LEU A 144 -7.29 -3.79 4.70
C LEU A 144 -7.82 -2.68 5.61
N GLN A 145 -6.96 -1.77 6.08
CA GLN A 145 -7.37 -0.61 6.87
C GLN A 145 -8.40 0.26 6.12
N CYS A 146 -8.16 0.52 4.83
CA CYS A 146 -9.11 1.24 3.98
C CYS A 146 -10.45 0.49 3.86
N GLY A 147 -10.42 -0.82 3.66
CA GLY A 147 -11.59 -1.67 3.53
C GLY A 147 -12.44 -1.75 4.80
N LEU A 148 -11.81 -1.59 5.97
CA LEU A 148 -12.47 -1.46 7.27
C LEU A 148 -12.96 -0.03 7.57
N GLY A 149 -12.76 0.93 6.66
CA GLY A 149 -13.12 2.32 6.85
C GLY A 149 -12.15 3.13 7.71
N ALA A 150 -11.02 2.56 8.12
CA ALA A 150 -10.01 3.22 8.95
C ALA A 150 -9.05 4.10 8.10
N PHE A 151 -9.61 5.03 7.32
CA PHE A 151 -8.85 5.84 6.36
C PHE A 151 -7.75 6.69 7.01
N HIS A 152 -7.98 7.20 8.24
CA HIS A 152 -6.96 7.98 8.96
C HIS A 152 -5.74 7.12 9.31
N LEU A 153 -5.95 5.87 9.73
CA LEU A 153 -4.85 4.93 9.97
C LEU A 153 -4.12 4.57 8.69
N ALA A 154 -4.84 4.44 7.58
CA ALA A 154 -4.23 4.19 6.28
C ALA A 154 -3.33 5.35 5.83
N ILE A 155 -3.69 6.62 6.08
CA ILE A 155 -2.83 7.78 5.80
C ILE A 155 -1.56 7.73 6.67
N LEU A 156 -1.71 7.47 7.96
CA LEU A 156 -0.57 7.36 8.87
C LEU A 156 0.37 6.23 8.43
N HIS A 157 -0.20 5.08 8.08
CA HIS A 157 0.55 3.95 7.55
C HIS A 157 1.29 4.32 6.26
N LEU A 158 0.64 5.01 5.32
CA LEU A 158 1.23 5.46 4.07
C LEU A 158 2.46 6.32 4.30
N VAL A 159 2.37 7.32 5.19
CA VAL A 159 3.49 8.22 5.51
C VAL A 159 4.63 7.45 6.18
N ALA A 160 4.33 6.68 7.22
CA ALA A 160 5.33 5.88 7.94
C ALA A 160 6.02 4.86 7.02
N HIS A 161 5.24 4.17 6.18
CA HIS A 161 5.74 3.22 5.20
C HIS A 161 6.69 3.88 4.20
N SER A 162 6.33 5.06 3.66
CA SER A 162 7.15 5.80 2.70
C SER A 162 8.52 6.12 3.28
N LEU A 163 8.55 6.66 4.49
CA LEU A 163 9.81 7.01 5.18
C LEU A 163 10.66 5.77 5.47
N TYR A 164 10.05 4.75 6.05
CA TYR A 164 10.75 3.51 6.38
C TYR A 164 11.31 2.80 5.15
N LYS A 165 10.50 2.66 4.09
CA LYS A 165 10.93 1.95 2.87
C LYS A 165 11.97 2.73 2.08
N GLY A 166 11.84 4.06 1.99
CA GLY A 166 12.87 4.90 1.39
C GLY A 166 14.22 4.67 2.06
N HIS A 167 14.26 4.75 3.39
CA HIS A 167 15.47 4.49 4.16
C HIS A 167 16.00 3.07 3.97
N ALA A 168 15.14 2.04 4.07
CA ALA A 168 15.55 0.64 3.97
C ALA A 168 16.16 0.29 2.60
N PHE A 169 15.56 0.77 1.50
CA PHE A 169 16.11 0.54 0.16
C PHE A 169 17.42 1.29 -0.07
N LEU A 170 17.53 2.55 0.35
CA LEU A 170 18.78 3.32 0.22
C LEU A 170 19.92 2.68 1.03
N SER A 171 19.62 2.24 2.25
CA SER A 171 20.60 1.57 3.13
C SER A 171 21.04 0.20 2.59
N CYS A 172 20.18 -0.50 1.86
CA CYS A 172 20.51 -1.81 1.27
C CYS A 172 21.68 -1.72 0.26
N GLY A 173 21.81 -0.63 -0.48
CA GLY A 173 22.91 -0.41 -1.43
C GLY A 173 24.27 -0.29 -0.74
N SER A 174 24.36 0.46 0.35
CA SER A 174 25.59 0.65 1.10
C SER A 174 26.01 -0.57 1.92
N ALA A 175 25.04 -1.36 2.42
CA ALA A 175 25.30 -2.57 3.21
C ALA A 175 26.11 -3.63 2.42
N VAL A 176 25.82 -3.79 1.13
CA VAL A 176 26.54 -4.75 0.26
C VAL A 176 27.98 -4.30 0.04
N GLU A 177 28.22 -2.99 -0.17
CA GLU A 177 29.57 -2.46 -0.31
C GLU A 177 30.35 -2.55 1.00
N THR A 178 29.71 -2.25 2.11
CA THR A 178 30.32 -2.33 3.44
C THR A 178 30.68 -3.78 3.80
N ALA A 179 29.80 -4.73 3.51
CA ALA A 179 30.08 -6.17 3.71
C ALA A 179 31.24 -6.67 2.84
N LYS A 180 31.35 -6.19 1.59
CA LYS A 180 32.51 -6.49 0.73
C LYS A 180 33.81 -5.89 1.26
N LYS A 181 33.77 -4.67 1.82
CA LYS A 181 34.95 -3.99 2.36
C LYS A 181 35.43 -4.57 3.68
N LEU A 182 34.52 -5.06 4.51
CA LEU A 182 34.86 -5.51 5.87
C LEU A 182 35.45 -6.90 5.91
N ASN A 183 35.28 -7.77 4.90
CA ASN A 183 35.74 -9.17 4.93
C ASN A 183 35.61 -9.79 6.34
N ALA A 184 34.68 -9.25 7.13
CA ALA A 184 34.58 -9.42 8.55
C ALA A 184 33.68 -10.61 8.85
N LYS A 185 34.20 -11.53 9.64
CA LYS A 185 33.41 -12.57 10.30
C LYS A 185 32.17 -11.89 10.93
N PRO A 186 30.97 -12.43 10.71
CA PRO A 186 29.76 -11.82 11.27
C PRO A 186 29.89 -11.76 12.79
N HIS A 187 30.07 -10.56 13.32
CA HIS A 187 30.01 -10.31 14.75
C HIS A 187 28.53 -10.29 15.13
N TYR A 188 28.00 -11.43 15.52
CA TYR A 188 26.67 -11.49 16.10
C TYR A 188 26.71 -10.71 17.41
N ALA A 189 26.30 -9.45 17.35
CA ALA A 189 26.05 -8.69 18.55
C ALA A 189 24.94 -9.41 19.33
N LYS A 190 25.29 -10.06 20.42
CA LYS A 190 24.32 -10.66 21.35
C LYS A 190 23.40 -9.53 21.81
N LEU A 191 22.19 -9.50 21.28
CA LEU A 191 21.16 -8.56 21.72
C LEU A 191 20.95 -8.76 23.22
N LYS A 192 21.18 -7.72 24.01
CA LYS A 192 20.89 -7.75 25.46
C LYS A 192 19.39 -8.02 25.62
N PRO A 193 18.98 -9.00 26.45
CA PRO A 193 17.57 -9.35 26.64
C PRO A 193 16.70 -8.14 27.00
N SER A 194 17.26 -7.15 27.70
CA SER A 194 16.56 -5.89 28.00
C SER A 194 16.10 -5.10 26.77
N ARG A 195 16.86 -5.14 25.66
CA ARG A 195 16.45 -4.46 24.42
C ARG A 195 15.32 -5.17 23.69
N ILE A 196 15.26 -6.49 23.81
CA ILE A 196 14.16 -7.30 23.24
C ILE A 196 12.85 -6.97 23.98
N TRP A 197 12.88 -6.94 25.31
CA TRP A 197 11.71 -6.61 26.11
C TRP A 197 11.24 -5.16 25.89
N LEU A 198 12.18 -4.24 25.70
CA LEU A 198 11.86 -2.84 25.40
C LEU A 198 11.21 -2.69 24.02
N ALA A 199 11.69 -3.42 23.00
CA ALA A 199 11.09 -3.43 21.67
C ALA A 199 9.67 -4.03 21.69
N ILE A 200 9.46 -5.13 22.43
CA ILE A 200 8.15 -5.74 22.62
C ILE A 200 7.19 -4.78 23.34
N GLY A 201 7.66 -4.14 24.43
CA GLY A 201 6.86 -3.18 25.18
C GLY A 201 6.44 -1.96 24.35
N VAL A 202 7.35 -1.41 23.55
CA VAL A 202 7.02 -0.31 22.62
C VAL A 202 6.04 -0.75 21.53
N SER A 203 6.17 -1.97 21.01
CA SER A 203 5.21 -2.50 20.02
C SER A 203 3.81 -2.64 20.61
N PHE A 204 3.68 -3.06 21.86
CA PHE A 204 2.37 -3.14 22.54
C PHE A 204 1.78 -1.78 22.94
N ALA A 205 2.62 -0.76 23.14
CA ALA A 205 2.16 0.59 23.50
C ALA A 205 1.65 1.41 22.28
N ILE A 206 1.94 0.95 21.06
CA ILE A 206 1.56 1.63 19.81
C ILE A 206 0.29 1.02 19.19
N VAL A 207 -0.15 -0.13 19.69
CA VAL A 207 -1.41 -0.79 19.32
C VAL A 207 -2.51 -0.42 20.29
#